data_0d7b16c97fc1eb53f55eec2269d75ab4
#
_entry.id   0d7b16c97fc1eb53f55eec2269d75ab4
#
_cell.length_a   1.000
_cell.length_b   1.000
_cell.length_c   1.000
_cell.angle_alpha   90.00
_cell.angle_beta   90.00
_cell.angle_gamma   90.00
#
_symmetry.space_group_name_H-M   'P 1'
#
loop_
_entity.id
_entity.type
_entity.pdbx_description
1 polymer ?
#
loop_
_entity_poly.entity_id
_entity_poly.type
_entity_poly.pdbx_seq_one_letter_code
_entity_poly.pdbx_strand_id
1 'polypeptide(L)'
;MNDMNENEEGTGRDWGGTMAFLVLRGWLAVRAILTGIEKFGAYKTIQKPLIDPATGMEDPSGAMLDVKVKVYALTNYAGIPAPLRDKLVNEPLLPHPVLTAFDHLLGPALILTGMMLLLGLGTRASLFLQGLMYIALTVGLILIRQDDGVAWLGIHVALVAFALMLAKHNKFALLKKW
;
A
#
# COMPACT_ATOMS: atom_id res chain seq x y z
N MET A 1 -37.01 30.51 22.08
CA MET A 1 -35.83 30.17 22.89
C MET A 1 -35.31 28.79 22.52
N ASN A 2 -35.56 28.30 21.27
CA ASN A 2 -35.20 26.95 20.78
C ASN A 2 -34.17 26.97 19.61
N ASP A 3 -33.83 28.15 19.09
CA ASP A 3 -32.99 28.21 17.86
C ASP A 3 -31.46 28.24 18.12
N MET A 4 -31.02 28.30 19.38
CA MET A 4 -29.58 28.34 19.72
C MET A 4 -28.94 26.96 19.93
N ASN A 5 -29.74 25.90 20.17
CA ASN A 5 -29.20 24.57 20.43
C ASN A 5 -28.92 23.74 19.16
N GLU A 6 -29.56 24.06 18.03
CA GLU A 6 -29.33 23.30 16.77
C GLU A 6 -28.01 23.63 16.10
N ASN A 7 -27.42 24.80 16.36
CA ASN A 7 -26.17 25.23 15.72
C ASN A 7 -24.92 24.65 16.40
N GLU A 8 -24.96 24.24 17.66
CA GLU A 8 -23.82 23.68 18.38
C GLU A 8 -23.62 22.18 18.11
N GLU A 9 -24.69 21.41 17.86
CA GLU A 9 -24.60 19.99 17.53
C GLU A 9 -24.02 19.76 16.12
N GLY A 10 -24.22 20.69 15.17
CA GLY A 10 -23.71 20.59 13.82
C GLY A 10 -22.19 20.76 13.69
N THR A 11 -21.58 21.62 14.49
CA THR A 11 -20.13 21.91 14.42
C THR A 11 -19.26 20.83 15.06
N GLY A 12 -19.68 20.26 16.18
CA GLY A 12 -18.95 19.18 16.86
C GLY A 12 -18.95 17.89 16.06
N ARG A 13 -20.06 17.57 15.41
CA ARG A 13 -20.23 16.36 14.58
C ARG A 13 -19.40 16.39 13.29
N ASP A 14 -19.14 17.58 12.76
CA ASP A 14 -18.37 17.79 11.53
C ASP A 14 -16.85 17.58 11.72
N TRP A 15 -16.31 17.85 12.91
CA TRP A 15 -14.90 17.63 13.22
C TRP A 15 -14.56 16.15 13.42
N GLY A 16 -15.44 15.37 14.06
CA GLY A 16 -15.25 13.92 14.24
C GLY A 16 -15.17 13.18 12.91
N GLY A 17 -16.08 13.50 11.98
CA GLY A 17 -16.02 12.94 10.62
C GLY A 17 -14.77 13.35 9.85
N THR A 18 -14.32 14.60 10.00
CA THR A 18 -13.09 15.10 9.38
C THR A 18 -11.85 14.39 9.90
N MET A 19 -11.74 14.21 11.23
CA MET A 19 -10.60 13.51 11.85
C MET A 19 -10.59 12.04 11.47
N ALA A 20 -11.74 11.34 11.52
CA ALA A 20 -11.86 9.95 11.10
C ALA A 20 -11.43 9.76 9.63
N PHE A 21 -11.88 10.66 8.75
CA PHE A 21 -11.47 10.64 7.35
C PHE A 21 -9.97 10.87 7.17
N LEU A 22 -9.36 11.83 7.88
CA LEU A 22 -7.93 12.11 7.80
C LEU A 22 -7.08 10.91 8.23
N VAL A 23 -7.47 10.21 9.30
CA VAL A 23 -6.78 9.00 9.77
C VAL A 23 -6.85 7.89 8.71
N LEU A 24 -8.05 7.61 8.17
CA LEU A 24 -8.22 6.60 7.11
C LEU A 24 -7.45 6.98 5.84
N ARG A 25 -7.56 8.22 5.41
CA ARG A 25 -6.85 8.74 4.24
C ARG A 25 -5.35 8.63 4.41
N GLY A 26 -4.81 9.04 5.57
CA GLY A 26 -3.39 8.94 5.89
C GLY A 26 -2.90 7.49 5.89
N TRP A 27 -3.63 6.60 6.56
CA TRP A 27 -3.29 5.18 6.59
C TRP A 27 -3.26 4.56 5.20
N LEU A 28 -4.34 4.73 4.41
CA LEU A 28 -4.44 4.16 3.06
C LEU A 28 -3.38 4.72 2.12
N ALA A 29 -3.09 6.04 2.22
CA ALA A 29 -2.05 6.69 1.43
C ALA A 29 -0.66 6.11 1.73
N VAL A 30 -0.26 6.09 3.01
CA VAL A 30 1.05 5.58 3.45
C VAL A 30 1.19 4.09 3.10
N ARG A 31 0.14 3.30 3.36
CA ARG A 31 0.14 1.88 3.05
C ARG A 31 0.34 1.62 1.55
N ALA A 32 -0.35 2.36 0.68
CA ALA A 32 -0.22 2.23 -0.77
C ALA A 32 1.19 2.63 -1.24
N ILE A 33 1.72 3.77 -0.78
CA ILE A 33 3.06 4.24 -1.13
C ILE A 33 4.11 3.22 -0.73
N LEU A 34 4.11 2.78 0.53
CA LEU A 34 5.10 1.83 1.03
C LEU A 34 5.01 0.49 0.31
N THR A 35 3.78 -0.03 0.11
CA THR A 35 3.59 -1.27 -0.65
C THR A 35 4.06 -1.14 -2.10
N GLY A 36 3.84 0.02 -2.73
CA GLY A 36 4.34 0.30 -4.08
C GLY A 36 5.87 0.40 -4.13
N ILE A 37 6.51 1.07 -3.16
CA ILE A 37 7.98 1.16 -3.06
C ILE A 37 8.59 -0.21 -2.83
N GLU A 38 7.98 -1.06 -2.00
CA GLU A 38 8.44 -2.43 -1.74
C GLU A 38 8.57 -3.28 -3.01
N LYS A 39 7.81 -2.96 -4.08
CA LYS A 39 7.90 -3.63 -5.38
C LYS A 39 9.24 -3.38 -6.11
N PHE A 40 9.99 -2.38 -5.69
CA PHE A 40 11.32 -2.05 -6.21
C PHE A 40 12.45 -2.55 -5.31
N GLY A 41 12.13 -3.28 -4.24
CA GLY A 41 13.09 -3.83 -3.29
C GLY A 41 13.57 -5.21 -3.66
N ALA A 42 14.89 -5.45 -3.63
CA ALA A 42 15.48 -6.76 -3.75
C ALA A 42 16.53 -6.99 -2.65
N TYR A 43 16.70 -8.23 -2.23
CA TYR A 43 17.78 -8.59 -1.30
C TYR A 43 19.04 -8.94 -2.09
N LYS A 44 20.15 -8.25 -1.77
CA LYS A 44 21.50 -8.58 -2.29
C LYS A 44 22.37 -9.07 -1.15
N THR A 45 23.12 -10.13 -1.38
CA THR A 45 24.15 -10.58 -0.46
C THR A 45 25.39 -9.72 -0.69
N ILE A 46 25.86 -9.06 0.35
CA ILE A 46 27.12 -8.32 0.37
C ILE A 46 28.04 -8.95 1.42
N GLN A 47 29.33 -9.00 1.10
CA GLN A 47 30.34 -9.45 2.06
C GLN A 47 30.74 -8.27 2.94
N LYS A 48 30.63 -8.45 4.26
CA LYS A 48 31.14 -7.50 5.24
C LYS A 48 32.21 -8.16 6.07
N PRO A 49 33.29 -7.41 6.47
CA PRO A 49 34.26 -7.97 7.39
C PRO A 49 33.58 -8.36 8.71
N LEU A 50 34.01 -9.51 9.24
CA LEU A 50 33.56 -9.93 10.57
C LEU A 50 34.14 -8.97 11.60
N ILE A 51 33.29 -8.40 12.44
CA ILE A 51 33.70 -7.52 13.53
C ILE A 51 33.73 -8.36 14.82
N ASP A 52 34.86 -8.40 15.49
CA ASP A 52 35.00 -9.02 16.80
C ASP A 52 34.12 -8.28 17.81
N PRO A 53 33.12 -8.92 18.42
CA PRO A 53 32.21 -8.29 19.37
C PRO A 53 32.90 -7.82 20.66
N ALA A 54 34.09 -8.33 20.99
CA ALA A 54 34.83 -7.96 22.20
C ALA A 54 35.68 -6.68 22.00
N THR A 55 36.23 -6.47 20.80
CA THR A 55 37.11 -5.35 20.50
C THR A 55 36.48 -4.29 19.61
N GLY A 56 35.38 -4.62 18.89
CA GLY A 56 34.77 -3.75 17.89
C GLY A 56 35.63 -3.54 16.64
N MET A 57 36.73 -4.27 16.49
CA MET A 57 37.65 -4.21 15.35
C MET A 57 37.34 -5.32 14.35
N GLU A 58 37.83 -5.13 13.11
CA GLU A 58 37.75 -6.21 12.10
C GLU A 58 38.58 -7.42 12.55
N ASP A 59 38.04 -8.61 12.31
CA ASP A 59 38.73 -9.85 12.65
C ASP A 59 40.06 -9.92 11.88
N PRO A 60 41.21 -10.12 12.60
CA PRO A 60 42.53 -10.21 11.98
C PRO A 60 42.67 -11.37 10.98
N SER A 61 41.79 -12.37 11.04
CA SER A 61 41.75 -13.46 10.07
C SER A 61 41.26 -13.06 8.68
N GLY A 62 40.70 -11.83 8.54
CA GLY A 62 40.06 -11.36 7.30
C GLY A 62 38.77 -12.10 6.95
N ALA A 63 38.15 -12.73 7.94
CA ALA A 63 36.88 -13.45 7.74
C ALA A 63 35.78 -12.51 7.27
N MET A 64 35.05 -12.90 6.22
CA MET A 64 33.95 -12.18 5.65
C MET A 64 32.62 -12.84 6.00
N LEU A 65 31.62 -12.02 6.36
CA LEU A 65 30.26 -12.47 6.64
C LEU A 65 29.34 -12.08 5.49
N ASP A 66 28.58 -13.04 4.97
CA ASP A 66 27.55 -12.80 3.99
C ASP A 66 26.30 -12.17 4.66
N VAL A 67 26.08 -10.89 4.38
CA VAL A 67 24.93 -10.14 4.93
C VAL A 67 23.93 -9.85 3.82
N LYS A 68 22.68 -10.23 4.04
CA LYS A 68 21.57 -9.84 3.12
C LYS A 68 21.14 -8.42 3.40
N VAL A 69 21.33 -7.54 2.43
CA VAL A 69 20.92 -6.14 2.50
C VAL A 69 19.82 -5.87 1.48
N LYS A 70 18.77 -5.17 1.90
CA LYS A 70 17.68 -4.76 1.02
C LYS A 70 18.10 -3.51 0.24
N VAL A 71 18.01 -3.58 -1.08
CA VAL A 71 18.39 -2.50 -2.01
C VAL A 71 17.20 -2.17 -2.89
N TYR A 72 16.86 -0.88 -2.99
CA TYR A 72 15.80 -0.37 -3.84
C TYR A 72 16.39 0.18 -5.14
N ALA A 73 15.91 -0.32 -6.29
CA ALA A 73 16.29 0.15 -7.61
C ALA A 73 15.17 -0.11 -8.61
N LEU A 74 15.06 0.72 -9.63
CA LEU A 74 14.08 0.54 -10.71
C LEU A 74 14.26 -0.81 -11.43
N THR A 75 15.50 -1.27 -11.55
CA THR A 75 15.85 -2.56 -12.15
C THR A 75 15.40 -3.77 -11.33
N ASN A 76 15.09 -3.59 -10.04
CA ASN A 76 14.65 -4.65 -9.15
C ASN A 76 13.13 -4.80 -9.13
N TYR A 77 12.41 -4.09 -10.01
CA TYR A 77 10.96 -4.08 -9.98
C TYR A 77 10.38 -5.49 -10.13
N ALA A 78 9.52 -5.86 -9.17
CA ALA A 78 8.72 -7.07 -9.17
C ALA A 78 7.33 -6.73 -8.60
N GLY A 79 6.34 -6.60 -9.46
CA GLY A 79 4.98 -6.26 -9.07
C GLY A 79 4.35 -7.34 -8.20
N ILE A 80 4.35 -8.58 -8.70
CA ILE A 80 3.88 -9.75 -7.96
C ILE A 80 5.10 -10.56 -7.50
N PRO A 81 5.21 -10.93 -6.21
CA PRO A 81 6.30 -11.78 -5.74
C PRO A 81 6.40 -13.09 -6.53
N ALA A 82 7.63 -13.54 -6.87
CA ALA A 82 7.87 -14.71 -7.70
C ALA A 82 7.08 -15.97 -7.28
N PRO A 83 7.01 -16.36 -5.98
CA PRO A 83 6.26 -17.55 -5.57
C PRO A 83 4.75 -17.45 -5.81
N LEU A 84 4.19 -16.23 -5.81
CA LEU A 84 2.78 -16.00 -6.12
C LEU A 84 2.56 -15.95 -7.63
N ARG A 85 3.48 -15.33 -8.36
CA ARG A 85 3.42 -15.25 -9.82
C ARG A 85 3.47 -16.62 -10.47
N ASP A 86 4.34 -17.52 -10.01
CA ASP A 86 4.45 -18.89 -10.52
C ASP A 86 3.14 -19.67 -10.38
N LYS A 87 2.40 -19.46 -9.28
CA LYS A 87 1.09 -20.05 -9.10
C LYS A 87 0.04 -19.43 -10.03
N LEU A 88 0.02 -18.10 -10.17
CA LEU A 88 -0.94 -17.37 -11.00
C LEU A 88 -0.75 -17.62 -12.49
N VAL A 89 0.48 -17.85 -12.96
CA VAL A 89 0.78 -18.18 -14.36
C VAL A 89 0.18 -19.53 -14.76
N ASN A 90 0.10 -20.46 -13.81
CA ASN A 90 -0.47 -21.78 -14.03
C ASN A 90 -2.00 -21.84 -13.84
N GLU A 91 -2.64 -20.70 -13.49
CA GLU A 91 -4.07 -20.65 -13.24
C GLU A 91 -4.84 -20.45 -14.56
N PRO A 92 -5.67 -21.42 -15.01
CA PRO A 92 -6.34 -21.38 -16.32
C PRO A 92 -7.38 -20.27 -16.44
N LEU A 93 -7.92 -19.76 -15.31
CA LEU A 93 -8.90 -18.67 -15.30
C LEU A 93 -8.29 -17.29 -15.47
N LEU A 94 -6.95 -17.18 -15.40
CA LEU A 94 -6.27 -15.89 -15.45
C LEU A 94 -5.48 -15.76 -16.78
N PRO A 95 -5.96 -14.93 -17.73
CA PRO A 95 -5.25 -14.72 -19.00
C PRO A 95 -3.85 -14.11 -18.77
N HIS A 96 -2.81 -14.69 -19.36
CA HIS A 96 -1.42 -14.21 -19.24
C HIS A 96 -1.23 -12.71 -19.53
N PRO A 97 -1.85 -12.12 -20.58
CA PRO A 97 -1.68 -10.69 -20.84
C PRO A 97 -2.24 -9.81 -19.72
N VAL A 98 -3.34 -10.24 -19.07
CA VAL A 98 -3.93 -9.51 -17.93
C VAL A 98 -3.00 -9.57 -16.72
N LEU A 99 -2.46 -10.75 -16.41
CA LEU A 99 -1.48 -10.92 -15.33
C LEU A 99 -0.24 -10.07 -15.55
N THR A 100 0.31 -10.06 -16.78
CA THR A 100 1.51 -9.29 -17.13
C THR A 100 1.26 -7.78 -17.03
N ALA A 101 0.14 -7.29 -17.57
CA ALA A 101 -0.23 -5.88 -17.48
C ALA A 101 -0.41 -5.45 -16.01
N PHE A 102 -1.09 -6.28 -15.21
CA PHE A 102 -1.29 -6.01 -13.79
C PHE A 102 0.03 -6.00 -13.02
N ASP A 103 0.91 -6.96 -13.28
CA ASP A 103 2.25 -7.05 -12.70
C ASP A 103 3.04 -5.76 -12.92
N HIS A 104 3.06 -5.23 -14.14
CA HIS A 104 3.76 -3.99 -14.47
C HIS A 104 3.13 -2.73 -13.86
N LEU A 105 1.81 -2.67 -13.78
CA LEU A 105 1.09 -1.49 -13.31
C LEU A 105 0.97 -1.39 -11.80
N LEU A 106 1.02 -2.52 -11.08
CA LEU A 106 0.68 -2.59 -9.66
C LEU A 106 1.52 -1.62 -8.80
N GLY A 107 2.84 -1.64 -8.92
CA GLY A 107 3.73 -0.80 -8.12
C GLY A 107 3.54 0.70 -8.43
N PRO A 108 3.69 1.13 -9.69
CA PRO A 108 3.49 2.54 -10.07
C PRO A 108 2.08 3.06 -9.72
N ALA A 109 1.04 2.26 -9.94
CA ALA A 109 -0.34 2.65 -9.63
C ALA A 109 -0.57 2.83 -8.12
N LEU A 110 0.00 1.95 -7.28
CA LEU A 110 -0.06 2.09 -5.82
C LEU A 110 0.65 3.37 -5.34
N ILE A 111 1.85 3.66 -5.87
CA ILE A 111 2.58 4.88 -5.52
C ILE A 111 1.79 6.12 -5.96
N LEU A 112 1.32 6.14 -7.21
CA LEU A 112 0.58 7.28 -7.75
C LEU A 112 -0.71 7.55 -6.97
N THR A 113 -1.55 6.53 -6.79
CA THR A 113 -2.82 6.68 -6.06
C THR A 113 -2.59 7.02 -4.59
N GLY A 114 -1.55 6.45 -3.95
CA GLY A 114 -1.16 6.79 -2.60
C GLY A 114 -0.70 8.24 -2.47
N MET A 115 0.13 8.74 -3.39
CA MET A 115 0.56 10.14 -3.42
C MET A 115 -0.60 11.10 -3.66
N MET A 116 -1.47 10.78 -4.63
CA MET A 116 -2.69 11.58 -4.88
C MET A 116 -3.57 11.64 -3.63
N LEU A 117 -3.73 10.51 -2.93
CA LEU A 117 -4.51 10.43 -1.71
C LEU A 117 -3.86 11.23 -0.57
N LEU A 118 -2.54 11.14 -0.41
CA LEU A 118 -1.78 11.89 0.60
C LEU A 118 -1.92 13.39 0.40
N LEU A 119 -1.80 13.87 -0.85
CA LEU A 119 -1.92 15.28 -1.20
C LEU A 119 -3.39 15.75 -1.27
N GLY A 120 -4.35 14.85 -1.30
CA GLY A 120 -5.78 15.18 -1.45
C GLY A 120 -6.14 15.60 -2.87
N LEU A 121 -5.47 15.03 -3.86
CA LEU A 121 -5.77 15.24 -5.27
C LEU A 121 -6.73 14.15 -5.74
N GLY A 122 -7.93 14.53 -6.23
CA GLY A 122 -8.91 13.57 -6.72
C GLY A 122 -9.20 12.43 -5.73
N THR A 123 -9.39 12.74 -4.46
CA THR A 123 -9.44 11.78 -3.34
C THR A 123 -10.40 10.63 -3.58
N ARG A 124 -11.61 10.91 -4.11
CA ARG A 124 -12.60 9.85 -4.40
C ARG A 124 -12.15 8.93 -5.52
N ALA A 125 -11.57 9.48 -6.58
CA ALA A 125 -11.03 8.70 -7.69
C ALA A 125 -9.85 7.81 -7.23
N SER A 126 -8.93 8.37 -6.43
CA SER A 126 -7.79 7.64 -5.89
C SER A 126 -8.23 6.49 -4.97
N LEU A 127 -9.20 6.72 -4.08
CA LEU A 127 -9.77 5.69 -3.23
C LEU A 127 -10.46 4.60 -4.05
N PHE A 128 -11.25 4.99 -5.05
CA PHE A 128 -11.94 4.03 -5.91
C PHE A 128 -10.96 3.15 -6.69
N LEU A 129 -9.91 3.76 -7.29
CA LEU A 129 -8.86 3.02 -7.99
C LEU A 129 -8.10 2.07 -7.06
N GLN A 130 -7.76 2.50 -5.83
CA GLN A 130 -7.16 1.61 -4.83
C GLN A 130 -8.08 0.44 -4.48
N GLY A 131 -9.39 0.69 -4.30
CA GLY A 131 -10.38 -0.35 -4.05
C GLY A 131 -10.41 -1.38 -5.18
N LEU A 132 -10.42 -0.94 -6.44
CA LEU A 132 -10.36 -1.83 -7.60
C LEU A 132 -9.08 -2.66 -7.64
N MET A 133 -7.91 -2.06 -7.33
CA MET A 133 -6.65 -2.80 -7.26
C MET A 133 -6.67 -3.86 -6.16
N TYR A 134 -7.21 -3.55 -4.98
CA TYR A 134 -7.33 -4.53 -3.89
C TYR A 134 -8.29 -5.66 -4.24
N ILE A 135 -9.41 -5.35 -4.92
CA ILE A 135 -10.35 -6.38 -5.41
C ILE A 135 -9.65 -7.29 -6.43
N ALA A 136 -8.93 -6.71 -7.41
CA ALA A 136 -8.21 -7.48 -8.42
C ALA A 136 -7.15 -8.41 -7.78
N LEU A 137 -6.39 -7.91 -6.79
CA LEU A 137 -5.44 -8.71 -6.01
C LEU A 137 -6.16 -9.83 -5.25
N THR A 138 -7.31 -9.52 -4.63
CA THR A 138 -8.10 -10.50 -3.88
C THR A 138 -8.58 -11.64 -4.78
N VAL A 139 -9.07 -11.33 -5.98
CA VAL A 139 -9.46 -12.35 -6.97
C VAL A 139 -8.27 -13.25 -7.30
N GLY A 140 -7.09 -12.70 -7.58
CA GLY A 140 -5.89 -13.49 -7.81
C GLY A 140 -5.54 -14.41 -6.63
N LEU A 141 -5.63 -13.92 -5.39
CA LEU A 141 -5.33 -14.72 -4.19
C LEU A 141 -6.36 -15.81 -3.92
N ILE A 142 -7.64 -15.56 -4.23
CA ILE A 142 -8.70 -16.59 -4.14
C ILE A 142 -8.39 -17.75 -5.09
N LEU A 143 -8.02 -17.45 -6.33
CA LEU A 143 -7.72 -18.48 -7.34
C LEU A 143 -6.58 -19.41 -6.90
N ILE A 144 -5.58 -18.89 -6.21
CA ILE A 144 -4.43 -19.69 -5.72
C ILE A 144 -4.59 -20.15 -4.26
N ARG A 145 -5.78 -19.99 -3.65
CA ARG A 145 -6.13 -20.41 -2.27
C ARG A 145 -5.19 -19.84 -1.21
N GLN A 146 -4.94 -18.54 -1.27
CA GLN A 146 -4.15 -17.79 -0.28
C GLN A 146 -5.09 -17.06 0.69
N ASP A 147 -5.75 -17.80 1.57
CA ASP A 147 -6.83 -17.30 2.43
C ASP A 147 -6.38 -16.16 3.37
N ASP A 148 -5.18 -16.25 3.93
CA ASP A 148 -4.62 -15.18 4.76
C ASP A 148 -4.51 -13.85 4.00
N GLY A 149 -4.04 -13.91 2.76
CA GLY A 149 -3.95 -12.73 1.90
C GLY A 149 -5.31 -12.15 1.53
N VAL A 150 -6.28 -13.03 1.27
CA VAL A 150 -7.69 -12.65 1.00
C VAL A 150 -8.28 -11.91 2.19
N ALA A 151 -8.12 -12.43 3.42
CA ALA A 151 -8.61 -11.79 4.63
C ALA A 151 -8.00 -10.39 4.83
N TRP A 152 -6.68 -10.24 4.67
CA TRP A 152 -6.00 -8.95 4.78
C TRP A 152 -6.45 -7.94 3.73
N LEU A 153 -6.61 -8.36 2.48
CA LEU A 153 -7.11 -7.48 1.41
C LEU A 153 -8.58 -7.11 1.62
N GLY A 154 -9.40 -8.01 2.14
CA GLY A 154 -10.78 -7.75 2.50
C GLY A 154 -10.91 -6.59 3.51
N ILE A 155 -10.04 -6.56 4.51
CA ILE A 155 -9.96 -5.44 5.47
C ILE A 155 -9.65 -4.13 4.73
N HIS A 156 -8.70 -4.12 3.79
CA HIS A 156 -8.36 -2.92 3.04
C HIS A 156 -9.50 -2.44 2.13
N VAL A 157 -10.23 -3.36 1.51
CA VAL A 157 -11.44 -3.03 0.73
C VAL A 157 -12.49 -2.38 1.62
N ALA A 158 -12.72 -2.92 2.83
CA ALA A 158 -13.64 -2.31 3.80
C ALA A 158 -13.18 -0.90 4.23
N LEU A 159 -11.89 -0.73 4.54
CA LEU A 159 -11.34 0.59 4.90
C LEU A 159 -11.49 1.61 3.76
N VAL A 160 -11.28 1.20 2.50
CA VAL A 160 -11.51 2.06 1.32
C VAL A 160 -12.98 2.44 1.21
N ALA A 161 -13.91 1.49 1.41
CA ALA A 161 -15.34 1.77 1.39
C ALA A 161 -15.73 2.77 2.50
N PHE A 162 -15.25 2.60 3.73
CA PHE A 162 -15.45 3.56 4.81
C PHE A 162 -14.86 4.95 4.49
N ALA A 163 -13.66 4.99 3.89
CA ALA A 163 -13.05 6.26 3.48
C ALA A 163 -13.88 6.95 2.40
N LEU A 164 -14.43 6.21 1.43
CA LEU A 164 -15.33 6.77 0.41
C LEU A 164 -16.62 7.35 1.01
N MET A 165 -17.22 6.67 2.00
CA MET A 165 -18.40 7.18 2.72
C MET A 165 -18.08 8.48 3.49
N LEU A 166 -16.90 8.57 4.09
CA LEU A 166 -16.42 9.72 4.84
C LEU A 166 -15.82 10.84 3.95
N ALA A 167 -15.65 10.60 2.64
CA ALA A 167 -15.01 11.56 1.72
C ALA A 167 -15.76 12.91 1.62
N LYS A 168 -17.03 12.99 2.07
CA LYS A 168 -17.76 14.25 2.22
C LYS A 168 -17.15 15.20 3.26
N HIS A 169 -16.41 14.66 4.24
CA HIS A 169 -15.72 15.40 5.29
C HIS A 169 -14.27 15.79 4.94
N ASN A 170 -13.89 15.67 3.66
CA ASN A 170 -12.53 16.00 3.17
C ASN A 170 -12.31 17.53 3.12
N LYS A 171 -12.05 18.14 4.29
CA LYS A 171 -11.79 19.58 4.40
C LYS A 171 -10.37 19.98 3.94
N PHE A 172 -9.41 19.04 4.00
CA PHE A 172 -7.98 19.26 3.68
C PHE A 172 -7.58 18.65 2.33
N ALA A 173 -8.33 18.95 1.29
CA ALA A 173 -7.98 18.55 -0.08
C ALA A 173 -7.40 19.75 -0.83
N LEU A 174 -6.31 19.52 -1.58
CA LEU A 174 -5.77 20.53 -2.51
C LEU A 174 -6.73 20.80 -3.67
N LEU A 175 -7.46 19.78 -4.12
CA LEU A 175 -8.51 19.90 -5.11
C LEU A 175 -9.85 19.52 -4.49
N LYS A 176 -10.69 20.54 -4.22
CA LYS A 176 -12.02 20.36 -3.60
C LYS A 176 -13.09 19.80 -4.53
N LYS A 177 -12.86 19.65 -5.81
CA LYS A 177 -13.88 19.37 -6.84
C LYS A 177 -14.03 17.90 -7.27
N TRP A 178 -13.29 16.93 -6.70
CA TRP A 178 -13.45 15.51 -7.07
C TRP A 178 -13.32 14.59 -5.87
#